data_8a7653e5c1c21b65560ed007741a5313
#
_entry.id   8a7653e5c1c21b65560ed007741a5313
#
_cell.length_a   1.000
_cell.length_b   1.000
_cell.length_c   1.000
_cell.angle_alpha   90.00
_cell.angle_beta   90.00
_cell.angle_gamma   90.00
#
_symmetry.space_group_name_H-M   'P 1'
#
loop_
_entity.id
_entity.type
_entity.pdbx_description
1 polymer ?
#
loop_
_entity_poly.entity_id
_entity_poly.type
_entity_poly.pdbx_seq_one_letter_code
_entity_poly.pdbx_strand_id
1 'polypeptide(L)'
;HVHDRFGPPAAAPIILNGLMIGALYGFAQVFDNSLHHLMMIGVAVVVAGVIQIMWSMHSIRRIGWYTSDTSAAKSEMRTMMRRTIPMILALGTLQINTLLDGLIASWPTVFGSSFFGLEYPLPEGAMGSLSWAQRLYQFPLGVFGIAVATAIYPLLAKQANNVTEFATTIHRGLRLVVFVGLPASAGLILVRDPLAATVFQGGSFTSSDSLIVGSILLGYAPAVWAYSMLHVLTKAFYAKDDAMTPVKVAILVVVLNFILNITLIWTPLGTSALAWSTSICAVLQ
;
A
#
# COMPACT_ATOMS: atom_id res chain seq x y z
N HIS A 1 -14.90 7.27 -15.85
CA HIS A 1 -15.61 5.99 -16.02
C HIS A 1 -17.05 6.19 -16.53
N VAL A 2 -17.71 7.30 -16.20
CA VAL A 2 -19.12 7.56 -16.62
C VAL A 2 -19.27 7.78 -18.15
N HIS A 3 -18.19 8.13 -18.84
CA HIS A 3 -18.19 8.44 -20.28
C HIS A 3 -17.26 7.53 -21.09
N ASP A 4 -16.99 6.31 -20.65
CA ASP A 4 -16.13 5.28 -21.29
C ASP A 4 -14.73 5.77 -21.71
N ARG A 5 -14.23 6.83 -21.06
CA ARG A 5 -12.89 7.36 -21.26
C ARG A 5 -11.97 7.03 -20.09
N PHE A 6 -11.21 5.96 -20.24
CA PHE A 6 -10.28 5.43 -19.23
C PHE A 6 -8.84 5.94 -19.40
N GLY A 7 -8.54 6.62 -20.52
CA GLY A 7 -7.18 7.00 -20.88
C GLY A 7 -6.44 7.86 -19.85
N PRO A 8 -6.94 9.05 -19.46
CA PRO A 8 -6.22 9.93 -18.54
C PRO A 8 -5.92 9.31 -17.17
N PRO A 9 -6.86 8.65 -16.47
CA PRO A 9 -6.55 7.98 -15.21
C PRO A 9 -5.58 6.81 -15.36
N ALA A 10 -5.69 6.04 -16.46
CA ALA A 10 -4.82 4.90 -16.72
C ALA A 10 -3.39 5.30 -17.07
N ALA A 11 -3.20 6.46 -17.70
CA ALA A 11 -1.88 6.97 -18.07
C ALA A 11 -1.17 7.74 -16.95
N ALA A 12 -1.85 8.09 -15.86
CA ALA A 12 -1.26 8.82 -14.74
C ALA A 12 0.03 8.18 -14.18
N PRO A 13 0.09 6.86 -13.92
CA PRO A 13 1.32 6.21 -13.47
C PRO A 13 2.46 6.28 -14.50
N ILE A 14 2.15 6.24 -15.81
CA ILE A 14 3.14 6.31 -16.89
C ILE A 14 3.82 7.67 -16.89
N ILE A 15 3.04 8.76 -16.75
CA ILE A 15 3.57 10.13 -16.69
C ILE A 15 4.47 10.29 -15.46
N LEU A 16 4.02 9.84 -14.31
CA LEU A 16 4.79 9.93 -13.07
C LEU A 16 6.13 9.19 -13.20
N ASN A 17 6.08 7.92 -13.58
CA ASN A 17 7.28 7.09 -13.71
C ASN A 17 8.23 7.62 -14.79
N GLY A 18 7.69 8.06 -15.93
CA GLY A 18 8.50 8.63 -17.01
C GLY A 18 9.26 9.90 -16.58
N LEU A 19 8.59 10.80 -15.85
CA LEU A 19 9.24 12.01 -15.33
C LEU A 19 10.24 11.70 -14.20
N MET A 20 9.96 10.75 -13.33
CA MET A 20 10.91 10.32 -12.31
C MET A 20 12.16 9.68 -12.93
N ILE A 21 12.00 8.80 -13.89
CA ILE A 21 13.12 8.18 -14.62
C ILE A 21 13.91 9.25 -15.38
N GLY A 22 13.22 10.16 -16.07
CA GLY A 22 13.85 11.28 -16.77
C GLY A 22 14.65 12.20 -15.83
N ALA A 23 14.11 12.50 -14.65
CA ALA A 23 14.81 13.28 -13.63
C ALA A 23 16.04 12.53 -13.09
N LEU A 24 15.89 11.23 -12.82
CA LEU A 24 16.94 10.39 -12.26
C LEU A 24 18.15 10.29 -13.19
N TYR A 25 17.94 10.05 -14.47
CA TYR A 25 19.02 9.93 -15.47
C TYR A 25 19.47 11.29 -16.03
N GLY A 26 18.53 12.22 -16.27
CA GLY A 26 18.84 13.52 -16.85
C GLY A 26 19.65 14.44 -15.94
N PHE A 27 19.42 14.38 -14.64
CA PHE A 27 20.13 15.20 -13.65
C PHE A 27 21.32 14.49 -12.99
N ALA A 28 21.46 13.16 -13.17
CA ALA A 28 22.59 12.40 -12.62
C ALA A 28 23.96 12.91 -13.10
N GLN A 29 24.01 13.51 -14.30
CA GLN A 29 25.24 14.04 -14.90
C GLN A 29 25.46 15.54 -14.59
N VAL A 30 24.48 16.21 -13.99
CA VAL A 30 24.49 17.66 -13.78
C VAL A 30 24.79 18.03 -12.33
N PHE A 31 24.42 17.17 -11.40
CA PHE A 31 24.57 17.42 -9.96
C PHE A 31 25.39 16.30 -9.29
N ASP A 32 26.55 16.64 -8.78
CA ASP A 32 27.39 15.74 -7.98
C ASP A 32 26.84 15.55 -6.54
N ASN A 33 25.91 16.42 -6.11
CA ASN A 33 25.37 16.40 -4.77
C ASN A 33 24.06 15.60 -4.70
N SER A 34 24.06 14.52 -3.92
CA SER A 34 22.89 13.64 -3.70
C SER A 34 21.63 14.39 -3.24
N LEU A 35 21.77 15.47 -2.45
CA LEU A 35 20.63 16.26 -1.98
C LEU A 35 19.93 16.99 -3.14
N HIS A 36 20.72 17.63 -4.04
CA HIS A 36 20.14 18.30 -5.21
C HIS A 36 19.45 17.30 -6.15
N HIS A 37 20.03 16.10 -6.30
CA HIS A 37 19.44 15.04 -7.10
C HIS A 37 18.07 14.59 -6.52
N LEU A 38 17.98 14.39 -5.20
CA LEU A 38 16.72 14.06 -4.53
C LEU A 38 15.68 15.18 -4.67
N MET A 39 16.09 16.45 -4.54
CA MET A 39 15.19 17.59 -4.75
C MET A 39 14.63 17.62 -6.17
N MET A 40 15.43 17.32 -7.20
CA MET A 40 14.98 17.28 -8.60
C MET A 40 13.96 16.16 -8.84
N ILE A 41 14.14 15.00 -8.19
CA ILE A 41 13.13 13.91 -8.21
C ILE A 41 11.83 14.41 -7.57
N GLY A 42 11.91 15.10 -6.43
CA GLY A 42 10.73 15.71 -5.77
C GLY A 42 10.00 16.71 -6.67
N VAL A 43 10.74 17.58 -7.36
CA VAL A 43 10.18 18.51 -8.35
C VAL A 43 9.51 17.75 -9.50
N ALA A 44 10.11 16.68 -10.01
CA ALA A 44 9.53 15.87 -11.08
C ALA A 44 8.18 15.25 -10.67
N VAL A 45 8.04 14.81 -9.42
CA VAL A 45 6.76 14.30 -8.88
C VAL A 45 5.69 15.40 -8.87
N VAL A 46 6.03 16.62 -8.42
CA VAL A 46 5.08 17.76 -8.43
C VAL A 46 4.68 18.12 -9.85
N VAL A 47 5.63 18.19 -10.79
CA VAL A 47 5.37 18.46 -12.22
C VAL A 47 4.47 17.38 -12.81
N ALA A 48 4.71 16.11 -12.49
CA ALA A 48 3.84 15.01 -12.90
C ALA A 48 2.40 15.20 -12.43
N GLY A 49 2.21 15.61 -11.17
CA GLY A 49 0.89 15.91 -10.60
C GLY A 49 0.18 17.03 -11.35
N VAL A 50 0.89 18.12 -11.66
CA VAL A 50 0.34 19.26 -12.43
C VAL A 50 -0.08 18.81 -13.83
N ILE A 51 0.77 18.06 -14.53
CA ILE A 51 0.45 17.53 -15.89
C ILE A 51 -0.80 16.63 -15.83
N GLN A 52 -0.91 15.76 -14.85
CA GLN A 52 -2.07 14.88 -14.67
C GLN A 52 -3.36 15.65 -14.43
N ILE A 53 -3.31 16.71 -13.60
CA ILE A 53 -4.45 17.60 -13.36
C ILE A 53 -4.85 18.31 -14.66
N MET A 54 -3.89 18.91 -15.37
CA MET A 54 -4.13 19.62 -16.64
C MET A 54 -4.75 18.69 -17.69
N TRP A 55 -4.23 17.48 -17.83
CA TRP A 55 -4.78 16.48 -18.76
C TRP A 55 -6.19 16.07 -18.37
N SER A 56 -6.44 15.83 -17.09
CA SER A 56 -7.77 15.50 -16.59
C SER A 56 -8.78 16.64 -16.85
N MET A 57 -8.40 17.87 -16.56
CA MET A 57 -9.22 19.05 -16.82
C MET A 57 -9.50 19.24 -18.32
N HIS A 58 -8.48 19.06 -19.15
CA HIS A 58 -8.65 19.13 -20.62
C HIS A 58 -9.62 18.06 -21.12
N SER A 59 -9.53 16.86 -20.58
CA SER A 59 -10.42 15.74 -20.94
C SER A 59 -11.87 16.00 -20.52
N ILE A 60 -12.09 16.61 -19.36
CA ILE A 60 -13.41 16.98 -18.85
C ILE A 60 -14.01 18.11 -19.72
N ARG A 61 -13.22 19.12 -20.05
CA ARG A 61 -13.65 20.23 -20.92
C ARG A 61 -14.09 19.74 -22.30
N ARG A 62 -13.39 18.76 -22.88
CA ARG A 62 -13.75 18.17 -24.19
C ARG A 62 -15.08 17.40 -24.19
N ILE A 63 -15.57 17.00 -23.01
CA ILE A 63 -16.85 16.30 -22.85
C ILE A 63 -18.01 17.30 -22.67
N GLY A 64 -17.73 18.61 -22.62
CA GLY A 64 -18.75 19.64 -22.42
C GLY A 64 -19.27 19.71 -20.97
N TRP A 65 -18.56 19.11 -20.02
CA TRP A 65 -18.91 19.03 -18.60
C TRP A 65 -18.45 20.29 -17.85
N TYR A 66 -18.90 21.43 -18.31
CA TYR A 66 -18.62 22.70 -17.65
C TYR A 66 -19.93 23.43 -17.45
N THR A 67 -20.46 23.42 -16.22
CA THR A 67 -21.60 24.24 -15.84
C THR A 67 -21.19 25.18 -14.72
N SER A 68 -21.58 26.43 -14.83
CA SER A 68 -21.44 27.43 -13.76
C SER A 68 -22.62 27.39 -12.78
N ASP A 69 -23.71 26.69 -13.12
CA ASP A 69 -24.88 26.55 -12.26
C ASP A 69 -24.70 25.35 -11.31
N THR A 70 -24.36 25.66 -10.07
CA THR A 70 -24.19 24.68 -8.98
C THR A 70 -25.36 24.66 -8.00
N SER A 71 -26.42 25.41 -8.28
CA SER A 71 -27.55 25.59 -7.35
C SER A 71 -28.30 24.29 -7.06
N ALA A 72 -28.51 23.44 -8.08
CA ALA A 72 -29.15 22.14 -7.95
C ALA A 72 -28.22 21.07 -7.34
N ALA A 73 -26.91 21.25 -7.41
CA ALA A 73 -25.92 20.24 -6.99
C ALA A 73 -25.67 20.21 -5.47
N LYS A 74 -26.13 21.19 -4.68
CA LYS A 74 -25.83 21.28 -3.25
C LYS A 74 -26.33 20.09 -2.42
N SER A 75 -27.55 19.59 -2.68
CA SER A 75 -28.13 18.45 -1.95
C SER A 75 -27.43 17.16 -2.33
N GLU A 76 -27.15 16.97 -3.60
CA GLU A 76 -26.46 15.80 -4.14
C GLU A 76 -25.00 15.77 -3.71
N MET A 77 -24.32 16.94 -3.71
CA MET A 77 -22.98 17.09 -3.19
C MET A 77 -22.90 16.72 -1.70
N ARG A 78 -23.85 17.17 -0.89
CA ARG A 78 -23.91 16.80 0.53
C ARG A 78 -24.08 15.29 0.73
N THR A 79 -24.92 14.65 -0.07
CA THR A 79 -25.14 13.20 -0.04
C THR A 79 -23.87 12.45 -0.49
N MET A 80 -23.24 12.91 -1.56
CA MET A 80 -21.99 12.37 -2.05
C MET A 80 -20.87 12.50 -1.00
N MET A 81 -20.67 13.68 -0.41
CA MET A 81 -19.69 13.90 0.65
C MET A 81 -19.93 12.99 1.86
N ARG A 82 -21.18 12.84 2.29
CA ARG A 82 -21.52 11.96 3.41
C ARG A 82 -21.18 10.48 3.14
N ARG A 83 -21.27 10.04 1.88
CA ARG A 83 -20.87 8.69 1.48
C ARG A 83 -19.35 8.56 1.28
N THR A 84 -18.69 9.63 0.85
CA THR A 84 -17.25 9.64 0.56
C THR A 84 -16.40 9.76 1.82
N ILE A 85 -16.85 10.49 2.85
CA ILE A 85 -16.10 10.67 4.11
C ILE A 85 -15.67 9.32 4.75
N PRO A 86 -16.55 8.31 4.91
CA PRO A 86 -16.13 7.02 5.45
C PRO A 86 -15.06 6.33 4.60
N MET A 87 -15.13 6.47 3.27
CA MET A 87 -14.12 5.91 2.37
C MET A 87 -12.76 6.62 2.50
N ILE A 88 -12.78 7.96 2.65
CA ILE A 88 -11.57 8.75 2.90
C ILE A 88 -10.94 8.35 4.24
N LEU A 89 -11.74 8.16 5.28
CA LEU A 89 -11.26 7.69 6.58
C LEU A 89 -10.65 6.28 6.48
N ALA A 90 -11.27 5.38 5.73
CA ALA A 90 -10.74 4.04 5.50
C ALA A 90 -9.38 4.06 4.81
N LEU A 91 -9.26 4.81 3.72
CA LEU A 91 -7.99 4.99 2.99
C LEU A 91 -6.96 5.75 3.83
N GLY A 92 -7.42 6.76 4.59
CA GLY A 92 -6.57 7.53 5.50
C GLY A 92 -5.96 6.66 6.61
N THR A 93 -6.72 5.69 7.13
CA THR A 93 -6.22 4.76 8.14
C THR A 93 -5.02 3.95 7.65
N LEU A 94 -5.06 3.46 6.41
CA LEU A 94 -3.92 2.76 5.80
C LEU A 94 -2.71 3.69 5.61
N GLN A 95 -2.94 4.94 5.22
CA GLN A 95 -1.87 5.93 5.06
C GLN A 95 -1.24 6.32 6.40
N ILE A 96 -2.04 6.43 7.46
CA ILE A 96 -1.54 6.67 8.82
C ILE A 96 -0.64 5.52 9.27
N ASN A 97 -1.02 4.27 9.04
CA ASN A 97 -0.18 3.12 9.37
C ASN A 97 1.18 3.18 8.66
N THR A 98 1.16 3.40 7.35
CA THR A 98 2.40 3.53 6.55
C THR A 98 3.26 4.70 7.02
N LEU A 99 2.64 5.82 7.40
CA LEU A 99 3.35 6.99 7.92
C LEU A 99 3.99 6.70 9.27
N LEU A 100 3.29 6.02 10.18
CA LEU A 100 3.81 5.63 11.49
C LEU A 100 4.98 4.66 11.35
N ASP A 101 4.85 3.63 10.51
CA ASP A 101 5.93 2.69 10.20
C ASP A 101 7.15 3.43 9.62
N GLY A 102 6.89 4.38 8.70
CA GLY A 102 7.92 5.21 8.10
C GLY A 102 8.63 6.11 9.11
N LEU A 103 7.90 6.75 10.02
CA LEU A 103 8.49 7.60 11.08
C LEU A 103 9.35 6.77 12.03
N ILE A 104 8.88 5.59 12.46
CA ILE A 104 9.64 4.69 13.33
C ILE A 104 10.92 4.22 12.61
N ALA A 105 10.82 3.78 11.37
CA ALA A 105 11.95 3.27 10.61
C ALA A 105 12.96 4.34 10.19
N SER A 106 12.50 5.59 9.99
CA SER A 106 13.36 6.72 9.61
C SER A 106 13.91 7.51 10.80
N TRP A 107 13.53 7.15 12.02
CA TRP A 107 13.93 7.88 13.22
C TRP A 107 15.45 8.17 13.30
N PRO A 108 16.32 7.16 13.10
CA PRO A 108 17.77 7.38 13.18
C PRO A 108 18.30 8.39 12.16
N THR A 109 17.71 8.39 10.96
CA THR A 109 18.11 9.29 9.88
C THR A 109 17.62 10.73 10.08
N VAL A 110 16.44 10.92 10.70
CA VAL A 110 15.78 12.24 10.81
C VAL A 110 16.09 12.90 12.15
N PHE A 111 16.05 12.14 13.25
CA PHE A 111 16.14 12.66 14.62
C PHE A 111 17.43 12.24 15.34
N GLY A 112 18.22 11.32 14.74
CA GLY A 112 19.47 10.81 15.30
C GLY A 112 19.34 9.45 15.98
N SER A 113 20.49 8.88 16.34
CA SER A 113 20.63 7.52 16.85
C SER A 113 20.19 7.33 18.30
N SER A 114 19.51 8.30 18.91
CA SER A 114 19.06 8.22 20.30
C SER A 114 17.59 8.58 20.48
N PHE A 115 16.94 7.95 21.46
CA PHE A 115 15.57 8.23 21.87
C PHE A 115 15.52 8.30 23.40
N PHE A 116 15.24 9.47 23.95
CA PHE A 116 15.25 9.75 25.40
C PHE A 116 16.52 9.28 26.14
N GLY A 117 17.70 9.39 25.48
CA GLY A 117 18.98 8.98 26.07
C GLY A 117 19.34 7.50 25.92
N LEU A 118 18.46 6.71 25.29
CA LEU A 118 18.74 5.31 24.93
C LEU A 118 19.18 5.25 23.46
N GLU A 119 20.09 4.34 23.14
CA GLU A 119 20.46 4.05 21.76
C GLU A 119 19.23 3.49 21.00
N TYR A 120 18.93 4.09 19.82
CA TYR A 120 17.77 3.67 19.06
C TYR A 120 18.03 2.32 18.37
N PRO A 121 17.09 1.36 18.45
CA PRO A 121 17.38 -0.03 18.06
C PRO A 121 17.45 -0.27 16.55
N LEU A 122 16.97 0.67 15.74
CA LEU A 122 17.00 0.52 14.28
C LEU A 122 18.21 1.27 13.69
N PRO A 123 18.88 0.70 12.66
CA PRO A 123 19.97 1.36 11.97
C PRO A 123 19.47 2.43 10.99
N GLU A 124 20.36 3.33 10.59
CA GLU A 124 20.13 4.18 9.42
C GLU A 124 19.85 3.31 8.17
N GLY A 125 18.89 3.76 7.33
CA GLY A 125 18.48 2.99 6.14
C GLY A 125 17.44 1.91 6.39
N ALA A 126 16.97 1.69 7.63
CA ALA A 126 15.93 0.72 7.96
C ALA A 126 14.67 0.89 7.11
N MET A 127 14.23 2.14 6.85
CA MET A 127 13.08 2.43 5.98
C MET A 127 13.31 1.97 4.54
N GLY A 128 14.52 2.12 4.02
CA GLY A 128 14.90 1.62 2.69
C GLY A 128 14.75 0.11 2.60
N SER A 129 15.33 -0.62 3.56
CA SER A 129 15.27 -2.09 3.62
C SER A 129 13.82 -2.61 3.75
N LEU A 130 12.98 -1.94 4.57
CA LEU A 130 11.55 -2.23 4.66
C LEU A 130 10.84 -2.03 3.33
N SER A 131 11.11 -0.92 2.63
CA SER A 131 10.50 -0.61 1.35
C SER A 131 10.83 -1.66 0.28
N TRP A 132 12.05 -2.18 0.24
CA TRP A 132 12.46 -3.25 -0.66
C TRP A 132 11.73 -4.57 -0.33
N ALA A 133 11.67 -4.96 0.94
CA ALA A 133 10.96 -6.16 1.37
C ALA A 133 9.45 -6.06 1.09
N GLN A 134 8.85 -4.88 1.29
CA GLN A 134 7.43 -4.65 0.99
C GLN A 134 7.08 -4.91 -0.47
N ARG A 135 7.94 -4.52 -1.41
CA ARG A 135 7.69 -4.75 -2.84
C ARG A 135 7.62 -6.24 -3.17
N LEU A 136 8.43 -7.07 -2.51
CA LEU A 136 8.46 -8.52 -2.76
C LEU A 136 7.19 -9.21 -2.26
N TYR A 137 6.70 -8.90 -1.05
CA TYR A 137 5.49 -9.55 -0.56
C TYR A 137 4.20 -8.99 -1.18
N GLN A 138 4.21 -7.71 -1.61
CA GLN A 138 3.06 -7.11 -2.28
C GLN A 138 2.78 -7.73 -3.65
N PHE A 139 3.78 -8.28 -4.31
CA PHE A 139 3.61 -8.92 -5.62
C PHE A 139 2.65 -10.12 -5.55
N PRO A 140 2.88 -11.18 -4.76
CA PRO A 140 1.92 -12.28 -4.66
C PRO A 140 0.57 -11.84 -4.07
N LEU A 141 0.56 -10.90 -3.13
CA LEU A 141 -0.68 -10.35 -2.58
C LEU A 141 -1.53 -9.67 -3.67
N GLY A 142 -0.91 -8.87 -4.55
CA GLY A 142 -1.58 -8.20 -5.66
C GLY A 142 -2.13 -9.17 -6.70
N VAL A 143 -1.30 -10.13 -7.12
CA VAL A 143 -1.65 -11.09 -8.17
C VAL A 143 -2.74 -12.06 -7.72
N PHE A 144 -2.75 -12.49 -6.47
CA PHE A 144 -3.70 -13.49 -5.98
C PHE A 144 -4.77 -12.89 -5.07
N GLY A 145 -4.39 -12.23 -3.97
CA GLY A 145 -5.34 -11.76 -2.97
C GLY A 145 -6.29 -10.68 -3.53
N ILE A 146 -5.72 -9.61 -4.06
CA ILE A 146 -6.49 -8.47 -4.58
C ILE A 146 -7.25 -8.84 -5.85
N ALA A 147 -6.64 -9.63 -6.75
CA ALA A 147 -7.29 -10.04 -8.00
C ALA A 147 -8.51 -10.91 -7.74
N VAL A 148 -8.42 -11.92 -6.88
CA VAL A 148 -9.56 -12.79 -6.51
C VAL A 148 -10.66 -11.97 -5.85
N ALA A 149 -10.33 -11.13 -4.87
CA ALA A 149 -11.31 -10.29 -4.18
C ALA A 149 -12.04 -9.33 -5.14
N THR A 150 -11.31 -8.78 -6.12
CA THR A 150 -11.89 -7.89 -7.13
C THR A 150 -12.78 -8.65 -8.11
N ALA A 151 -12.37 -9.85 -8.52
CA ALA A 151 -13.13 -10.68 -9.46
C ALA A 151 -14.46 -11.18 -8.88
N ILE A 152 -14.51 -11.51 -7.58
CA ILE A 152 -15.75 -11.99 -6.94
C ILE A 152 -16.68 -10.87 -6.50
N TYR A 153 -16.20 -9.63 -6.37
CA TYR A 153 -17.00 -8.50 -5.86
C TYR A 153 -18.32 -8.25 -6.62
N PRO A 154 -18.34 -8.23 -7.97
CA PRO A 154 -19.60 -8.02 -8.70
C PRO A 154 -20.64 -9.13 -8.42
N LEU A 155 -20.18 -10.37 -8.22
CA LEU A 155 -21.04 -11.50 -7.89
C LEU A 155 -21.61 -11.35 -6.48
N LEU A 156 -20.77 -10.99 -5.49
CA LEU A 156 -21.20 -10.70 -4.13
C LEU A 156 -22.22 -9.57 -4.08
N ALA A 157 -22.02 -8.49 -4.85
CA ALA A 157 -22.97 -7.38 -4.92
C ALA A 157 -24.33 -7.80 -5.47
N LYS A 158 -24.37 -8.66 -6.49
CA LYS A 158 -25.62 -9.22 -7.03
C LYS A 158 -26.33 -10.13 -6.05
N GLN A 159 -25.60 -10.86 -5.22
CA GLN A 159 -26.11 -11.83 -4.27
C GLN A 159 -26.35 -11.24 -2.86
N ALA A 160 -26.20 -9.93 -2.68
CA ALA A 160 -26.29 -9.27 -1.38
C ALA A 160 -27.57 -9.60 -0.60
N ASN A 161 -28.68 -9.85 -1.28
CA ASN A 161 -29.99 -10.17 -0.68
C ASN A 161 -30.25 -11.69 -0.54
N ASN A 162 -29.38 -12.55 -1.12
CA ASN A 162 -29.50 -14.00 -1.02
C ASN A 162 -28.40 -14.56 -0.10
N VAL A 163 -28.75 -14.81 1.15
CA VAL A 163 -27.78 -15.20 2.20
C VAL A 163 -27.03 -16.48 1.83
N THR A 164 -27.70 -17.48 1.27
CA THR A 164 -27.09 -18.79 0.95
C THR A 164 -26.06 -18.68 -0.19
N GLU A 165 -26.44 -18.01 -1.28
CA GLU A 165 -25.55 -17.80 -2.42
C GLU A 165 -24.36 -16.90 -2.05
N PHE A 166 -24.63 -15.83 -1.30
CA PHE A 166 -23.63 -14.91 -0.80
C PHE A 166 -22.58 -15.62 0.05
N ALA A 167 -23.02 -16.41 1.05
CA ALA A 167 -22.13 -17.20 1.89
C ALA A 167 -21.31 -18.22 1.07
N THR A 168 -21.95 -18.90 0.10
CA THR A 168 -21.27 -19.86 -0.77
C THR A 168 -20.17 -19.18 -1.58
N THR A 169 -20.42 -17.99 -2.10
CA THR A 169 -19.44 -17.20 -2.89
C THR A 169 -18.28 -16.77 -2.01
N ILE A 170 -18.53 -16.28 -0.79
CA ILE A 170 -17.49 -15.96 0.18
C ILE A 170 -16.62 -17.19 0.48
N HIS A 171 -17.22 -18.32 0.82
CA HIS A 171 -16.48 -19.54 1.13
C HIS A 171 -15.61 -20.01 -0.05
N ARG A 172 -16.11 -19.92 -1.28
CA ARG A 172 -15.30 -20.22 -2.48
C ARG A 172 -14.13 -19.27 -2.63
N GLY A 173 -14.36 -17.97 -2.45
CA GLY A 173 -13.30 -16.94 -2.48
C GLY A 173 -12.24 -17.19 -1.41
N LEU A 174 -12.66 -17.40 -0.15
CA LEU A 174 -11.76 -17.69 0.96
C LEU A 174 -10.95 -18.96 0.75
N ARG A 175 -11.60 -20.05 0.29
CA ARG A 175 -10.90 -21.30 -0.03
C ARG A 175 -9.82 -21.11 -1.09
N LEU A 176 -10.14 -20.33 -2.14
CA LEU A 176 -9.20 -20.05 -3.22
C LEU A 176 -8.00 -19.25 -2.73
N VAL A 177 -8.23 -18.14 -1.99
CA VAL A 177 -7.12 -17.30 -1.51
C VAL A 177 -6.27 -17.99 -0.44
N VAL A 178 -6.84 -18.87 0.35
CA VAL A 178 -6.08 -19.69 1.31
C VAL A 178 -5.26 -20.75 0.57
N PHE A 179 -5.85 -21.43 -0.41
CA PHE A 179 -5.18 -22.46 -1.22
C PHE A 179 -3.97 -21.90 -1.99
N VAL A 180 -4.03 -20.67 -2.45
CA VAL A 180 -2.90 -20.03 -3.14
C VAL A 180 -2.01 -19.26 -2.17
N GLY A 181 -2.61 -18.55 -1.20
CA GLY A 181 -1.91 -17.65 -0.29
C GLY A 181 -1.00 -18.37 0.69
N LEU A 182 -1.40 -19.52 1.23
CA LEU A 182 -0.55 -20.31 2.14
C LEU A 182 0.72 -20.83 1.44
N PRO A 183 0.64 -21.50 0.26
CA PRO A 183 1.85 -21.87 -0.48
C PRO A 183 2.70 -20.66 -0.90
N ALA A 184 2.08 -19.53 -1.26
CA ALA A 184 2.82 -18.32 -1.59
C ALA A 184 3.58 -17.76 -0.38
N SER A 185 2.95 -17.72 0.80
CA SER A 185 3.63 -17.35 2.06
C SER A 185 4.79 -18.28 2.38
N ALA A 186 4.56 -19.60 2.32
CA ALA A 186 5.60 -20.60 2.55
C ALA A 186 6.74 -20.50 1.51
N GLY A 187 6.40 -20.30 0.24
CA GLY A 187 7.36 -20.09 -0.83
C GLY A 187 8.24 -18.86 -0.58
N LEU A 188 7.64 -17.71 -0.20
CA LEU A 188 8.40 -16.51 0.14
C LEU A 188 9.36 -16.74 1.32
N ILE A 189 8.94 -17.50 2.34
CA ILE A 189 9.81 -17.84 3.47
C ILE A 189 11.02 -18.66 3.00
N LEU A 190 10.80 -19.63 2.12
CA LEU A 190 11.86 -20.54 1.63
C LEU A 190 12.84 -19.82 0.69
N VAL A 191 12.34 -18.96 -0.18
CA VAL A 191 13.17 -18.31 -1.21
C VAL A 191 13.55 -16.87 -0.88
N ARG A 192 13.30 -16.37 0.33
CA ARG A 192 13.47 -14.96 0.72
C ARG A 192 14.85 -14.38 0.39
N ASP A 193 15.91 -15.10 0.75
CA ASP A 193 17.28 -14.61 0.58
C ASP A 193 17.72 -14.64 -0.90
N PRO A 194 17.59 -15.77 -1.64
CA PRO A 194 17.89 -15.77 -3.07
C PRO A 194 16.97 -14.86 -3.89
N LEU A 195 15.72 -14.67 -3.47
CA LEU A 195 14.80 -13.76 -4.14
C LEU A 195 15.26 -12.30 -3.99
N ALA A 196 15.59 -11.87 -2.76
CA ALA A 196 16.11 -10.53 -2.50
C ALA A 196 17.41 -10.28 -3.26
N ALA A 197 18.33 -11.25 -3.27
CA ALA A 197 19.57 -11.16 -4.02
C ALA A 197 19.33 -11.07 -5.53
N THR A 198 18.51 -11.96 -6.10
CA THR A 198 18.28 -11.98 -7.55
C THR A 198 17.61 -10.71 -8.07
N VAL A 199 16.71 -10.11 -7.27
CA VAL A 199 15.95 -8.93 -7.71
C VAL A 199 16.71 -7.64 -7.48
N PHE A 200 17.47 -7.52 -6.37
CA PHE A 200 18.01 -6.24 -5.93
C PHE A 200 19.54 -6.16 -5.90
N GLN A 201 20.25 -7.28 -5.78
CA GLN A 201 21.71 -7.24 -5.65
C GLN A 201 22.37 -6.72 -6.91
N GLY A 202 23.08 -5.59 -6.77
CA GLY A 202 23.80 -4.94 -7.85
C GLY A 202 24.15 -3.49 -7.52
N GLY A 203 25.17 -2.95 -8.14
CA GLY A 203 25.65 -1.60 -7.86
C GLY A 203 26.00 -1.44 -6.37
N SER A 204 25.37 -0.49 -5.70
CA SER A 204 25.58 -0.23 -4.26
C SER A 204 24.82 -1.18 -3.34
N PHE A 205 23.89 -2.01 -3.86
CA PHE A 205 23.13 -2.96 -3.06
C PHE A 205 23.93 -4.27 -2.91
N THR A 206 24.41 -4.52 -1.72
CA THR A 206 25.34 -5.62 -1.40
C THR A 206 24.63 -6.92 -1.04
N SER A 207 25.40 -8.00 -0.88
CA SER A 207 24.88 -9.28 -0.37
C SER A 207 24.37 -9.17 1.08
N SER A 208 25.00 -8.32 1.92
CA SER A 208 24.52 -8.06 3.28
C SER A 208 23.17 -7.37 3.28
N ASP A 209 22.93 -6.42 2.36
CA ASP A 209 21.63 -5.77 2.21
C ASP A 209 20.56 -6.77 1.77
N SER A 210 20.91 -7.72 0.90
CA SER A 210 20.01 -8.81 0.49
C SER A 210 19.57 -9.68 1.67
N LEU A 211 20.48 -10.00 2.60
CA LEU A 211 20.17 -10.77 3.81
C LEU A 211 19.27 -9.98 4.78
N ILE A 212 19.51 -8.67 4.93
CA ILE A 212 18.64 -7.79 5.72
C ILE A 212 17.24 -7.77 5.14
N VAL A 213 17.09 -7.55 3.83
CA VAL A 213 15.79 -7.57 3.14
C VAL A 213 15.13 -8.94 3.26
N GLY A 214 15.89 -10.04 3.13
CA GLY A 214 15.40 -11.41 3.33
C GLY A 214 14.85 -11.64 4.74
N SER A 215 15.54 -11.14 5.78
CA SER A 215 15.08 -11.23 7.17
C SER A 215 13.77 -10.45 7.41
N ILE A 216 13.63 -9.28 6.81
CA ILE A 216 12.40 -8.49 6.87
C ILE A 216 11.28 -9.19 6.08
N LEU A 217 11.59 -9.75 4.91
CA LEU A 217 10.63 -10.50 4.10
C LEU A 217 10.08 -11.74 4.83
N LEU A 218 10.91 -12.40 5.67
CA LEU A 218 10.45 -13.45 6.57
C LEU A 218 9.32 -12.96 7.48
N GLY A 219 9.45 -11.73 8.01
CA GLY A 219 8.42 -11.11 8.84
C GLY A 219 7.13 -10.78 8.07
N TYR A 220 7.24 -10.34 6.82
CA TYR A 220 6.06 -10.03 5.98
C TYR A 220 5.39 -11.24 5.34
N ALA A 221 6.13 -12.31 5.08
CA ALA A 221 5.60 -13.46 4.33
C ALA A 221 4.33 -14.07 4.93
N PRO A 222 4.17 -14.21 6.26
CA PRO A 222 2.93 -14.71 6.85
C PRO A 222 1.72 -13.80 6.57
N ALA A 223 1.92 -12.50 6.33
CA ALA A 223 0.82 -11.57 6.04
C ALA A 223 0.14 -11.84 4.68
N VAL A 224 0.80 -12.50 3.73
CA VAL A 224 0.27 -12.68 2.36
C VAL A 224 -1.05 -13.41 2.35
N TRP A 225 -1.16 -14.57 3.02
CA TRP A 225 -2.41 -15.31 3.07
C TRP A 225 -3.47 -14.59 3.90
N ALA A 226 -3.07 -13.98 5.02
CA ALA A 226 -3.98 -13.27 5.91
C ALA A 226 -4.60 -12.04 5.21
N TYR A 227 -3.79 -11.19 4.59
CA TYR A 227 -4.30 -10.06 3.80
C TYR A 227 -5.11 -10.50 2.59
N SER A 228 -4.78 -11.64 1.96
CA SER A 228 -5.60 -12.17 0.86
C SER A 228 -7.01 -12.52 1.32
N MET A 229 -7.16 -13.13 2.50
CA MET A 229 -8.47 -13.37 3.12
C MET A 229 -9.18 -12.06 3.46
N LEU A 230 -8.46 -11.12 4.07
CA LEU A 230 -8.99 -9.82 4.44
C LEU A 230 -9.56 -9.06 3.25
N HIS A 231 -8.89 -9.08 2.10
CA HIS A 231 -9.39 -8.46 0.88
C HIS A 231 -10.73 -9.05 0.44
N VAL A 232 -10.93 -10.37 0.52
CA VAL A 232 -12.20 -11.03 0.22
C VAL A 232 -13.29 -10.60 1.21
N LEU A 233 -12.99 -10.63 2.51
CA LEU A 233 -13.93 -10.25 3.56
C LEU A 233 -14.33 -8.77 3.46
N THR A 234 -13.38 -7.88 3.23
CA THR A 234 -13.65 -6.44 3.05
C THR A 234 -14.60 -6.21 1.86
N LYS A 235 -14.41 -6.92 0.73
CA LYS A 235 -15.33 -6.84 -0.41
C LYS A 235 -16.71 -7.38 -0.08
N ALA A 236 -16.82 -8.40 0.78
CA ALA A 236 -18.11 -8.90 1.24
C ALA A 236 -18.87 -7.86 2.09
N PHE A 237 -18.19 -7.14 2.99
CA PHE A 237 -18.80 -6.02 3.73
C PHE A 237 -19.25 -4.90 2.79
N TYR A 238 -18.42 -4.51 1.81
CA TYR A 238 -18.78 -3.49 0.85
C TYR A 238 -19.97 -3.89 -0.03
N ALA A 239 -20.10 -5.18 -0.38
CA ALA A 239 -21.25 -5.69 -1.10
C ALA A 239 -22.56 -5.64 -0.30
N LYS A 240 -22.46 -5.53 1.03
CA LYS A 240 -23.59 -5.32 1.96
C LYS A 240 -23.81 -3.84 2.34
N ASP A 241 -23.17 -2.91 1.62
CA ASP A 241 -23.16 -1.46 1.94
C ASP A 241 -22.62 -1.13 3.34
N ASP A 242 -21.93 -2.06 3.99
CA ASP A 242 -21.26 -1.85 5.28
C ASP A 242 -19.78 -1.52 5.09
N ALA A 243 -19.50 -0.25 4.83
CA ALA A 243 -18.12 0.24 4.81
C ALA A 243 -17.56 0.55 6.20
N MET A 244 -18.42 0.70 7.22
CA MET A 244 -17.98 1.16 8.54
C MET A 244 -17.35 0.06 9.38
N THR A 245 -17.79 -1.18 9.23
CA THR A 245 -17.20 -2.30 9.98
C THR A 245 -15.73 -2.51 9.63
N PRO A 246 -15.31 -2.62 8.36
CA PRO A 246 -13.89 -2.67 8.01
C PRO A 246 -13.08 -1.46 8.50
N VAL A 247 -13.67 -0.25 8.49
CA VAL A 247 -12.99 0.96 8.98
C VAL A 247 -12.70 0.88 10.48
N LYS A 248 -13.69 0.49 11.29
CA LYS A 248 -13.52 0.34 12.75
C LYS A 248 -12.45 -0.68 13.08
N VAL A 249 -12.47 -1.83 12.40
CA VAL A 249 -11.45 -2.87 12.58
C VAL A 249 -10.08 -2.35 12.16
N ALA A 250 -9.97 -1.65 11.02
CA ALA A 250 -8.71 -1.07 10.58
C ALA A 250 -8.12 -0.06 11.58
N ILE A 251 -8.94 0.82 12.18
CA ILE A 251 -8.48 1.76 13.21
C ILE A 251 -7.92 1.01 14.43
N LEU A 252 -8.63 -0.01 14.91
CA LEU A 252 -8.15 -0.82 16.03
C LEU A 252 -6.81 -1.49 15.71
N VAL A 253 -6.69 -2.03 14.50
CA VAL A 253 -5.48 -2.71 14.03
C VAL A 253 -4.31 -1.74 13.87
N VAL A 254 -4.54 -0.51 13.42
CA VAL A 254 -3.47 0.52 13.35
C VAL A 254 -2.95 0.85 14.74
N VAL A 255 -3.82 1.00 15.73
CA VAL A 255 -3.40 1.23 17.13
C VAL A 255 -2.59 0.04 17.66
N LEU A 256 -3.06 -1.19 17.41
CA LEU A 256 -2.33 -2.40 17.80
C LEU A 256 -0.97 -2.50 17.09
N ASN A 257 -0.94 -2.23 15.79
CA ASN A 257 0.30 -2.24 15.00
C ASN A 257 1.30 -1.22 15.54
N PHE A 258 0.84 -0.01 15.85
CA PHE A 258 1.71 1.01 16.44
C PHE A 258 2.30 0.55 17.78
N ILE A 259 1.49 -0.03 18.68
CA ILE A 259 1.96 -0.56 19.96
C ILE A 259 2.99 -1.69 19.73
N LEU A 260 2.70 -2.63 18.82
CA LEU A 260 3.63 -3.70 18.49
C LEU A 260 4.93 -3.17 17.88
N ASN A 261 4.85 -2.18 17.01
CA ASN A 261 6.04 -1.56 16.41
C ASN A 261 6.96 -0.97 17.47
N ILE A 262 6.45 -0.10 18.34
CA ILE A 262 7.27 0.56 19.37
C ILE A 262 7.78 -0.40 20.46
N THR A 263 7.17 -1.58 20.61
CA THR A 263 7.62 -2.58 21.57
C THR A 263 8.60 -3.59 20.97
N LEU A 264 8.28 -4.10 19.78
CA LEU A 264 9.05 -5.16 19.13
C LEU A 264 10.39 -4.68 18.56
N ILE A 265 10.54 -3.39 18.21
CA ILE A 265 11.83 -2.86 17.74
C ILE A 265 12.96 -3.00 18.77
N TRP A 266 12.62 -3.05 20.07
CA TRP A 266 13.58 -3.23 21.18
C TRP A 266 13.97 -4.69 21.40
N THR A 267 13.44 -5.62 20.62
CA THR A 267 13.80 -7.04 20.65
C THR A 267 14.92 -7.34 19.65
N PRO A 268 15.56 -8.52 19.70
CA PRO A 268 16.57 -8.92 18.71
C PRO A 268 16.09 -8.98 17.26
N LEU A 269 14.80 -8.75 17.01
CA LEU A 269 14.22 -8.70 15.65
C LEU A 269 14.67 -7.47 14.86
N GLY A 270 15.05 -6.36 15.55
CA GLY A 270 15.51 -5.14 14.89
C GLY A 270 14.50 -4.63 13.84
N THR A 271 14.98 -4.32 12.64
CA THR A 271 14.12 -3.81 11.54
C THR A 271 13.02 -4.79 11.13
N SER A 272 13.22 -6.11 11.26
CA SER A 272 12.20 -7.10 10.92
C SER A 272 11.01 -7.09 11.88
N ALA A 273 11.13 -6.48 13.06
CA ALA A 273 10.05 -6.30 14.01
C ALA A 273 8.82 -5.60 13.41
N LEU A 274 9.04 -4.57 12.57
CA LEU A 274 7.96 -3.84 11.87
C LEU A 274 7.20 -4.74 10.87
N ALA A 275 7.89 -5.69 10.24
CA ALA A 275 7.29 -6.66 9.37
C ALA A 275 6.49 -7.72 10.14
N TRP A 276 7.02 -8.19 11.27
CA TRP A 276 6.32 -9.13 12.14
C TRP A 276 5.08 -8.51 12.77
N SER A 277 5.13 -7.25 13.25
CA SER A 277 3.95 -6.56 13.76
C SER A 277 2.84 -6.46 12.72
N THR A 278 3.21 -6.15 11.46
CA THR A 278 2.27 -6.13 10.33
C THR A 278 1.63 -7.50 10.09
N SER A 279 2.40 -8.58 10.12
CA SER A 279 1.87 -9.94 9.94
C SER A 279 0.97 -10.37 11.09
N ILE A 280 1.36 -10.08 12.33
CA ILE A 280 0.53 -10.37 13.51
C ILE A 280 -0.81 -9.62 13.39
N CYS A 281 -0.77 -8.35 13.05
CA CYS A 281 -1.96 -7.54 12.84
C CYS A 281 -2.85 -8.08 11.71
N ALA A 282 -2.26 -8.51 10.59
CA ALA A 282 -3.01 -9.09 9.48
C ALA A 282 -3.73 -10.39 9.86
N VAL A 283 -3.15 -11.19 10.75
CA VAL A 283 -3.78 -12.44 11.23
C VAL A 283 -4.87 -12.17 12.25
N LEU A 284 -4.72 -11.13 13.07
CA LEU A 284 -5.69 -10.75 14.10
C LEU A 284 -6.89 -9.96 13.56
N GLN A 285 -6.75 -9.36 12.38
CA GLN A 285 -7.79 -8.57 11.72
C GLN A 285 -8.86 -9.43 11.05
#